data_3f46d763a8a537c252e234f2c46346fb
#
_entry.id   3f46d763a8a537c252e234f2c46346fb
#
_cell.length_a   1.000
_cell.length_b   1.000
_cell.length_c   1.000
_cell.angle_alpha   90.00
_cell.angle_beta   90.00
_cell.angle_gamma   90.00
#
_symmetry.space_group_name_H-M   'P 1'
#
loop_
_entity.id
_entity.type
_entity.pdbx_description
1 polymer ?
#
loop_
_entity_poly.entity_id
_entity_poly.type
_entity_poly.pdbx_seq_one_letter_code
_entity_poly.pdbx_strand_id
1 'polypeptide(L)'
;MNAELRRSAVEFLIVSSLQLGVTPVVKYTALSIFVERFLPSIKNNNRSLRKKHGDNWLLQPLRQCNLQLFALVSVWVSSKIHDTRPLSVQSLKSLGDVAIKEQHYTTRDFLEAEVVLLQHLQVLDFEIGASNVAYVFLEDFLIRLRKLARVGDLVKLKACMDIMDVLYETEETSVLYNSPDFLAAAILVASYVISVPKQEHEFPLLSWVKFVSSFKEEDTLELARTILQHVLKQTTQETCQLWEGKG
;
A
#
# COMPACT_ATOMS: atom_id res chain seq x y z
N MET A 1 10.63 11.82 -10.35
CA MET A 1 9.17 11.88 -10.11
C MET A 1 8.97 12.82 -8.96
N ASN A 2 8.03 13.76 -9.05
CA ASN A 2 7.67 14.69 -7.97
C ASN A 2 6.97 13.91 -6.83
N ALA A 3 7.23 14.28 -5.57
CA ALA A 3 6.61 13.63 -4.40
C ALA A 3 5.08 13.78 -4.41
N GLU A 4 4.57 14.93 -4.81
CA GLU A 4 3.14 15.21 -4.94
C GLU A 4 2.46 14.30 -5.99
N LEU A 5 3.08 14.13 -7.15
CA LEU A 5 2.59 13.24 -8.19
C LEU A 5 2.53 11.77 -7.71
N ARG A 6 3.54 11.34 -6.93
CA ARG A 6 3.55 10.01 -6.32
C ARG A 6 2.40 9.87 -5.33
N ARG A 7 2.26 10.82 -4.40
CA ARG A 7 1.22 10.81 -3.37
C ARG A 7 -0.18 10.72 -4.01
N SER A 8 -0.47 11.61 -4.96
CA SER A 8 -1.75 11.62 -5.67
C SER A 8 -2.06 10.29 -6.37
N ALA A 9 -1.05 9.62 -6.95
CA ALA A 9 -1.26 8.33 -7.59
C ALA A 9 -1.51 7.20 -6.56
N VAL A 10 -0.89 7.27 -5.38
CA VAL A 10 -1.12 6.32 -4.28
C VAL A 10 -2.51 6.50 -3.69
N GLU A 11 -2.90 7.74 -3.38
CA GLU A 11 -4.26 8.07 -2.92
C GLU A 11 -5.31 7.58 -3.92
N PHE A 12 -5.07 7.80 -5.22
CA PHE A 12 -5.93 7.32 -6.29
C PHE A 12 -6.07 5.78 -6.26
N LEU A 13 -4.97 5.03 -6.06
CA LEU A 13 -5.02 3.57 -5.95
C LEU A 13 -5.85 3.13 -4.73
N ILE A 14 -5.65 3.77 -3.58
CA ILE A 14 -6.39 3.46 -2.34
C ILE A 14 -7.89 3.67 -2.55
N VAL A 15 -8.29 4.82 -3.08
CA VAL A 15 -9.68 5.16 -3.34
C VAL A 15 -10.30 4.23 -4.40
N SER A 16 -9.57 3.96 -5.49
CA SER A 16 -10.02 3.06 -6.56
C SER A 16 -10.23 1.63 -6.05
N SER A 17 -9.38 1.16 -5.15
CA SER A 17 -9.52 -0.15 -4.52
C SER A 17 -10.82 -0.27 -3.71
N LEU A 18 -11.20 0.80 -2.99
CA LEU A 18 -12.48 0.86 -2.27
C LEU A 18 -13.67 0.88 -3.23
N GLN A 19 -13.61 1.68 -4.30
CA GLN A 19 -14.68 1.78 -5.30
C GLN A 19 -14.89 0.47 -6.07
N LEU A 20 -13.82 -0.26 -6.33
CA LEU A 20 -13.87 -1.60 -6.98
C LEU A 20 -14.29 -2.71 -6.01
N GLY A 21 -14.41 -2.43 -4.70
CA GLY A 21 -14.80 -3.40 -3.69
C GLY A 21 -13.84 -4.58 -3.54
N VAL A 22 -12.54 -4.36 -3.80
CA VAL A 22 -11.54 -5.44 -3.69
C VAL A 22 -11.22 -5.77 -2.24
N THR A 23 -10.77 -7.00 -2.01
CA THR A 23 -10.34 -7.45 -0.68
C THR A 23 -9.09 -6.69 -0.22
N PRO A 24 -8.85 -6.57 1.09
CA PRO A 24 -7.66 -5.90 1.59
C PRO A 24 -6.35 -6.51 1.07
N VAL A 25 -6.27 -7.83 0.93
CA VAL A 25 -5.08 -8.48 0.38
C VAL A 25 -4.81 -8.04 -1.06
N VAL A 26 -5.85 -7.88 -1.89
CA VAL A 26 -5.73 -7.36 -3.26
C VAL A 26 -5.24 -5.91 -3.23
N LYS A 27 -5.81 -5.06 -2.37
CA LYS A 27 -5.41 -3.65 -2.23
C LYS A 27 -3.92 -3.53 -1.85
N TYR A 28 -3.48 -4.22 -0.81
CA TYR A 28 -2.11 -4.07 -0.32
C TYR A 28 -1.07 -4.75 -1.21
N THR A 29 -1.42 -5.83 -1.90
CA THR A 29 -0.56 -6.38 -2.96
C THR A 29 -0.46 -5.42 -4.14
N ALA A 30 -1.54 -4.75 -4.53
CA ALA A 30 -1.50 -3.73 -5.57
C ALA A 30 -0.61 -2.54 -5.17
N LEU A 31 -0.68 -2.08 -3.92
CA LEU A 31 0.19 -1.04 -3.37
C LEU A 31 1.66 -1.48 -3.40
N SER A 32 1.97 -2.70 -2.98
CA SER A 32 3.33 -3.25 -3.05
C SER A 32 3.84 -3.30 -4.50
N ILE A 33 3.04 -3.82 -5.45
CA ILE A 33 3.37 -3.84 -6.87
C ILE A 33 3.65 -2.43 -7.39
N PHE A 34 2.79 -1.48 -7.10
CA PHE A 34 2.87 -0.13 -7.63
C PHE A 34 3.97 0.70 -6.97
N VAL A 35 3.95 0.79 -5.62
CA VAL A 35 4.77 1.73 -4.85
C VAL A 35 6.17 1.23 -4.60
N GLU A 36 6.30 -0.05 -4.19
CA GLU A 36 7.60 -0.62 -3.79
C GLU A 36 8.43 -1.09 -5.00
N ARG A 37 7.77 -1.39 -6.13
CA ARG A 37 8.42 -2.04 -7.26
C ARG A 37 8.36 -1.22 -8.53
N PHE A 38 7.16 -0.90 -9.02
CA PHE A 38 6.99 -0.23 -10.30
C PHE A 38 7.54 1.21 -10.27
N LEU A 39 7.15 2.03 -9.30
CA LEU A 39 7.62 3.41 -9.24
C LEU A 39 9.14 3.55 -9.10
N PRO A 40 9.86 2.75 -8.27
CA PRO A 40 11.32 2.74 -8.25
C PRO A 40 11.95 2.29 -9.58
N SER A 41 11.36 1.28 -10.25
CA SER A 41 11.86 0.80 -11.54
C SER A 41 11.85 1.87 -12.62
N ILE A 42 10.81 2.71 -12.65
CA ILE A 42 10.73 3.84 -13.58
C ILE A 42 11.79 4.91 -13.26
N LYS A 43 12.05 5.18 -11.98
CA LYS A 43 13.09 6.13 -11.56
C LYS A 43 14.49 5.68 -12.01
N ASN A 44 14.81 4.41 -11.82
CA ASN A 44 16.15 3.85 -12.06
C ASN A 44 16.43 3.57 -13.54
N ASN A 45 15.40 3.34 -14.36
CA ASN A 45 15.54 2.85 -15.72
C ASN A 45 15.72 3.92 -16.80
N ASN A 46 15.87 5.19 -16.44
CA ASN A 46 16.07 6.27 -17.42
C ASN A 46 17.32 6.11 -18.32
N ARG A 47 18.22 5.14 -18.07
CA ARG A 47 19.46 4.93 -18.86
C ARG A 47 19.58 3.60 -19.60
N SER A 48 19.09 2.49 -19.08
CA SER A 48 19.34 1.15 -19.67
C SER A 48 18.16 0.56 -20.46
N LEU A 49 16.92 0.82 -20.10
CA LEU A 49 15.74 0.32 -20.83
C LEU A 49 15.37 1.17 -22.07
N ARG A 50 15.84 2.42 -22.15
CA ARG A 50 15.74 3.23 -23.40
C ARG A 50 16.30 2.50 -24.63
N LYS A 51 17.27 1.63 -24.45
CA LYS A 51 17.87 0.85 -25.55
C LYS A 51 17.08 -0.39 -25.96
N LYS A 52 16.19 -0.93 -25.11
CA LYS A 52 15.47 -2.19 -25.37
C LYS A 52 13.99 -2.04 -25.74
N HIS A 53 13.32 -0.99 -25.31
CA HIS A 53 11.84 -0.90 -25.42
C HIS A 53 11.32 0.41 -26.01
N GLY A 54 12.04 1.07 -26.90
CA GLY A 54 11.52 2.28 -27.58
C GLY A 54 10.79 3.28 -26.67
N ASP A 55 10.51 4.47 -27.13
CA ASP A 55 9.73 5.46 -26.35
C ASP A 55 8.27 4.97 -26.18
N ASN A 56 7.99 4.28 -25.06
CA ASN A 56 6.61 3.89 -24.74
C ASN A 56 5.83 5.15 -24.30
N TRP A 57 4.79 5.49 -25.04
CA TRP A 57 3.98 6.68 -24.83
C TRP A 57 3.27 6.72 -23.47
N LEU A 58 3.05 5.54 -22.83
CA LEU A 58 2.50 5.43 -21.48
C LEU A 58 3.47 5.91 -20.39
N LEU A 59 4.77 5.92 -20.67
CA LEU A 59 5.81 6.30 -19.71
C LEU A 59 6.50 7.62 -20.06
N GLN A 60 6.31 8.14 -21.28
CA GLN A 60 6.97 9.36 -21.75
C GLN A 60 6.03 10.29 -22.52
N PRO A 61 5.76 11.50 -21.99
CA PRO A 61 6.12 11.99 -20.67
C PRO A 61 5.29 11.32 -19.57
N LEU A 62 5.90 11.11 -18.38
CA LEU A 62 5.19 10.55 -17.23
C LEU A 62 4.22 11.61 -16.67
N ARG A 63 2.93 11.40 -16.92
CA ARG A 63 1.83 12.27 -16.48
C ARG A 63 1.05 11.62 -15.33
N GLN A 64 0.24 12.41 -14.64
CA GLN A 64 -0.63 11.91 -13.58
C GLN A 64 -1.60 10.85 -14.09
N CYS A 65 -2.26 11.10 -15.23
CA CYS A 65 -3.19 10.14 -15.84
C CYS A 65 -2.54 8.79 -16.16
N ASN A 66 -1.27 8.78 -16.61
CA ASN A 66 -0.54 7.53 -16.84
C ASN A 66 -0.29 6.77 -15.54
N LEU A 67 0.11 7.46 -14.47
CA LEU A 67 0.28 6.83 -13.15
C LEU A 67 -1.03 6.28 -12.60
N GLN A 68 -2.14 6.98 -12.81
CA GLN A 68 -3.47 6.50 -12.43
C GLN A 68 -3.87 5.24 -13.22
N LEU A 69 -3.55 5.18 -14.52
CA LEU A 69 -3.73 3.96 -15.31
C LEU A 69 -2.92 2.79 -14.72
N PHE A 70 -1.62 2.99 -14.45
CA PHE A 70 -0.78 1.94 -13.85
C PHE A 70 -1.23 1.55 -12.44
N ALA A 71 -1.78 2.48 -11.67
CA ALA A 71 -2.41 2.19 -10.38
C ALA A 71 -3.61 1.22 -10.54
N LEU A 72 -4.54 1.49 -11.47
CA LEU A 72 -5.65 0.58 -11.77
C LEU A 72 -5.16 -0.78 -12.28
N VAL A 73 -4.15 -0.79 -13.15
CA VAL A 73 -3.56 -2.03 -13.67
C VAL A 73 -2.89 -2.83 -12.55
N SER A 74 -2.28 -2.19 -11.56
CA SER A 74 -1.71 -2.86 -10.39
C SER A 74 -2.80 -3.55 -9.55
N VAL A 75 -3.97 -2.91 -9.38
CA VAL A 75 -5.13 -3.53 -8.72
C VAL A 75 -5.64 -4.72 -9.55
N TRP A 76 -5.66 -4.60 -10.87
CA TRP A 76 -6.07 -5.68 -11.75
C TRP A 76 -5.14 -6.90 -11.68
N VAL A 77 -3.84 -6.69 -11.78
CA VAL A 77 -2.83 -7.76 -11.64
C VAL A 77 -2.94 -8.41 -10.27
N SER A 78 -3.07 -7.62 -9.21
CA SER A 78 -3.27 -8.14 -7.86
C SER A 78 -4.55 -8.99 -7.74
N SER A 79 -5.66 -8.57 -8.35
CA SER A 79 -6.90 -9.36 -8.35
C SER A 79 -6.75 -10.70 -9.09
N LYS A 80 -5.94 -10.75 -10.16
CA LYS A 80 -5.62 -12.01 -10.85
C LYS A 80 -4.79 -12.98 -10.00
N ILE A 81 -4.03 -12.45 -9.04
CA ILE A 81 -3.21 -13.29 -8.13
C ILE A 81 -4.07 -13.88 -7.01
N HIS A 82 -4.99 -13.10 -6.46
CA HIS A 82 -5.67 -13.44 -5.21
C HIS A 82 -7.11 -13.93 -5.39
N ASP A 83 -7.81 -13.47 -6.41
CA ASP A 83 -9.22 -13.74 -6.55
C ASP A 83 -9.49 -14.90 -7.53
N THR A 84 -10.40 -15.78 -7.17
CA THR A 84 -10.91 -16.84 -8.08
C THR A 84 -11.68 -16.26 -9.27
N ARG A 85 -12.22 -15.05 -9.10
CA ARG A 85 -12.89 -14.25 -10.14
C ARG A 85 -12.25 -12.86 -10.17
N PRO A 86 -11.17 -12.69 -10.93
CA PRO A 86 -10.48 -11.42 -11.01
C PRO A 86 -11.36 -10.32 -11.63
N LEU A 87 -11.00 -9.07 -11.36
CA LEU A 87 -11.65 -7.92 -11.96
C LEU A 87 -11.62 -8.01 -13.49
N SER A 88 -12.70 -7.59 -14.14
CA SER A 88 -12.73 -7.46 -15.59
C SER A 88 -12.05 -6.16 -16.03
N VAL A 89 -11.43 -6.18 -17.21
CA VAL A 89 -10.89 -4.96 -17.81
C VAL A 89 -11.98 -3.90 -18.03
N GLN A 90 -13.22 -4.34 -18.24
CA GLN A 90 -14.36 -3.45 -18.43
C GLN A 90 -14.70 -2.68 -17.14
N SER A 91 -14.63 -3.33 -15.98
CA SER A 91 -14.84 -2.67 -14.68
C SER A 91 -13.77 -1.60 -14.43
N LEU A 92 -12.51 -1.90 -14.76
CA LEU A 92 -11.40 -0.95 -14.65
C LEU A 92 -11.57 0.23 -15.59
N LYS A 93 -11.95 -0.04 -16.86
CA LYS A 93 -12.22 1.00 -17.84
C LYS A 93 -13.36 1.90 -17.39
N SER A 94 -14.47 1.35 -16.92
CA SER A 94 -15.61 2.13 -16.43
C SER A 94 -15.22 3.05 -15.26
N LEU A 95 -14.39 2.55 -14.35
CA LEU A 95 -13.85 3.39 -13.27
C LEU A 95 -12.88 4.44 -13.82
N GLY A 96 -11.97 4.05 -14.72
CA GLY A 96 -11.02 4.97 -15.35
C GLY A 96 -11.69 6.11 -16.10
N ASP A 97 -12.75 5.84 -16.86
CA ASP A 97 -13.52 6.85 -17.61
C ASP A 97 -14.15 7.92 -16.68
N VAL A 98 -14.46 7.57 -15.42
CA VAL A 98 -15.03 8.50 -14.43
C VAL A 98 -13.95 9.21 -13.64
N ALA A 99 -12.90 8.49 -13.23
CA ALA A 99 -11.93 8.95 -12.26
C ALA A 99 -10.70 9.64 -12.89
N ILE A 100 -10.31 9.26 -14.13
CA ILE A 100 -9.18 9.86 -14.86
C ILE A 100 -9.73 10.90 -15.82
N LYS A 101 -9.70 12.17 -15.41
CA LYS A 101 -10.33 13.27 -16.14
C LYS A 101 -9.54 13.75 -17.37
N GLU A 102 -8.21 13.58 -17.33
CA GLU A 102 -7.32 14.15 -18.35
C GLU A 102 -7.25 13.32 -19.64
N GLN A 103 -7.54 12.02 -19.55
CA GLN A 103 -7.40 11.09 -20.68
C GLN A 103 -8.34 9.91 -20.56
N HIS A 104 -9.02 9.58 -21.67
CA HIS A 104 -9.76 8.34 -21.80
C HIS A 104 -8.86 7.23 -22.33
N TYR A 105 -8.85 6.09 -21.62
CA TYR A 105 -8.10 4.91 -22.00
C TYR A 105 -9.02 3.85 -22.60
N THR A 106 -8.57 3.22 -23.66
CA THR A 106 -9.26 2.09 -24.29
C THR A 106 -8.91 0.78 -23.54
N THR A 107 -9.69 -0.26 -23.78
CA THR A 107 -9.35 -1.62 -23.28
C THR A 107 -7.96 -2.06 -23.73
N ARG A 108 -7.54 -1.68 -24.93
CA ARG A 108 -6.20 -1.98 -25.47
C ARG A 108 -5.10 -1.29 -24.65
N ASP A 109 -5.32 -0.05 -24.21
CA ASP A 109 -4.35 0.69 -23.39
C ASP A 109 -4.16 0.03 -22.02
N PHE A 110 -5.24 -0.50 -21.41
CA PHE A 110 -5.13 -1.30 -20.17
C PHE A 110 -4.30 -2.57 -20.36
N LEU A 111 -4.51 -3.29 -21.48
CA LEU A 111 -3.72 -4.48 -21.80
C LEU A 111 -2.26 -4.15 -22.08
N GLU A 112 -1.98 -3.07 -22.78
CA GLU A 112 -0.62 -2.58 -23.03
C GLU A 112 0.05 -2.16 -21.73
N ALA A 113 -0.65 -1.44 -20.86
CA ALA A 113 -0.14 -1.03 -19.56
C ALA A 113 0.14 -2.25 -18.65
N GLU A 114 -0.67 -3.32 -18.71
CA GLU A 114 -0.37 -4.56 -18.00
C GLU A 114 0.95 -5.18 -18.45
N VAL A 115 1.17 -5.28 -19.75
CA VAL A 115 2.42 -5.82 -20.30
C VAL A 115 3.61 -4.98 -19.85
N VAL A 116 3.49 -3.66 -19.92
CA VAL A 116 4.55 -2.74 -19.47
C VAL A 116 4.83 -2.90 -17.98
N LEU A 117 3.79 -2.95 -17.15
CA LEU A 117 3.92 -3.17 -15.71
C LEU A 117 4.68 -4.47 -15.42
N LEU A 118 4.25 -5.59 -16.02
CA LEU A 118 4.85 -6.90 -15.82
C LEU A 118 6.32 -6.95 -16.30
N GLN A 119 6.64 -6.29 -17.40
CA GLN A 119 8.03 -6.18 -17.88
C GLN A 119 8.92 -5.43 -16.88
N HIS A 120 8.41 -4.37 -16.27
CA HIS A 120 9.14 -3.65 -15.22
C HIS A 120 9.34 -4.48 -13.95
N LEU A 121 8.39 -5.36 -13.61
CA LEU A 121 8.50 -6.27 -12.47
C LEU A 121 9.48 -7.41 -12.75
N GLN A 122 9.50 -7.97 -13.97
CA GLN A 122 10.43 -9.06 -14.35
C GLN A 122 11.90 -8.66 -14.31
N VAL A 123 12.22 -7.40 -14.64
CA VAL A 123 13.60 -6.87 -14.60
C VAL A 123 14.19 -6.92 -13.17
N LEU A 124 13.37 -7.04 -12.15
CA LEU A 124 13.78 -7.03 -10.74
C LEU A 124 13.90 -8.45 -10.15
N ASP A 125 13.91 -9.53 -10.96
CA ASP A 125 13.90 -10.95 -10.52
C ASP A 125 12.82 -11.24 -9.45
N PHE A 126 11.63 -10.72 -9.69
CA PHE A 126 10.60 -10.69 -8.67
C PHE A 126 9.71 -11.93 -8.73
N GLU A 127 9.75 -12.74 -7.67
CA GLU A 127 8.62 -13.59 -7.31
C GLU A 127 7.44 -12.68 -6.96
N ILE A 128 6.45 -12.58 -7.85
CA ILE A 128 5.16 -11.96 -7.57
C ILE A 128 4.42 -12.90 -6.62
N GLY A 129 4.87 -12.98 -5.37
CA GLY A 129 4.28 -13.81 -4.33
C GLY A 129 3.42 -12.97 -3.41
N ALA A 130 2.20 -13.43 -3.16
CA ALA A 130 1.29 -12.86 -2.17
C ALA A 130 1.87 -12.86 -0.75
N SER A 131 2.90 -13.66 -0.51
CA SER A 131 3.42 -13.97 0.82
C SER A 131 4.31 -12.89 1.45
N ASN A 132 4.75 -11.90 0.69
CA ASN A 132 5.71 -10.89 1.19
C ASN A 132 5.12 -9.47 1.28
N VAL A 133 3.88 -9.37 1.73
CA VAL A 133 3.18 -8.10 1.95
C VAL A 133 2.85 -7.95 3.42
N ALA A 134 3.14 -6.78 4.01
CA ALA A 134 2.95 -6.52 5.44
C ALA A 134 1.51 -6.83 5.91
N TYR A 135 0.50 -6.65 5.07
CA TYR A 135 -0.88 -6.98 5.39
C TYR A 135 -1.09 -8.46 5.75
N VAL A 136 -0.44 -9.38 5.03
CA VAL A 136 -0.60 -10.83 5.27
C VAL A 136 -0.06 -11.22 6.64
N PHE A 137 1.11 -10.70 7.01
CA PHE A 137 1.68 -10.90 8.34
C PHE A 137 0.83 -10.27 9.45
N LEU A 138 0.31 -9.07 9.18
CA LEU A 138 -0.55 -8.36 10.12
C LEU A 138 -1.85 -9.13 10.40
N GLU A 139 -2.48 -9.66 9.36
CA GLU A 139 -3.69 -10.48 9.48
C GLU A 139 -3.42 -11.75 10.30
N ASP A 140 -2.30 -12.43 10.06
CA ASP A 140 -1.89 -13.61 10.84
C ASP A 140 -1.64 -13.25 12.31
N PHE A 141 -0.93 -12.16 12.60
CA PHE A 141 -0.74 -11.68 13.98
C PHE A 141 -2.07 -11.38 14.67
N LEU A 142 -3.00 -10.69 13.99
CA LEU A 142 -4.32 -10.39 14.56
C LEU A 142 -5.14 -11.64 14.84
N ILE A 143 -5.13 -12.62 13.93
CA ILE A 143 -5.81 -13.90 14.13
C ILE A 143 -5.25 -14.64 15.35
N ARG A 144 -3.92 -14.69 15.48
CA ARG A 144 -3.26 -15.34 16.63
C ARG A 144 -3.55 -14.61 17.94
N LEU A 145 -3.49 -13.27 17.94
CA LEU A 145 -3.77 -12.46 19.13
C LEU A 145 -5.21 -12.66 19.61
N ARG A 146 -6.20 -12.65 18.72
CA ARG A 146 -7.61 -12.87 19.04
C ARG A 146 -7.87 -14.26 19.62
N LYS A 147 -7.18 -15.28 19.12
CA LYS A 147 -7.27 -16.63 19.69
C LYS A 147 -6.67 -16.76 21.06
N LEU A 148 -5.69 -15.93 21.38
CA LEU A 148 -4.96 -15.99 22.66
C LEU A 148 -5.62 -15.17 23.75
N ALA A 149 -6.07 -13.95 23.44
CA ALA A 149 -6.53 -13.00 24.43
C ALA A 149 -7.70 -12.14 23.91
N ARG A 150 -8.67 -11.84 24.80
CA ARG A 150 -9.82 -10.97 24.49
C ARG A 150 -9.40 -9.57 24.05
N VAL A 151 -8.24 -9.09 24.47
CA VAL A 151 -7.69 -7.81 24.04
C VAL A 151 -7.48 -7.75 22.52
N GLY A 152 -7.28 -8.89 21.85
CA GLY A 152 -7.18 -8.98 20.40
C GLY A 152 -8.45 -8.54 19.67
N ASP A 153 -9.62 -8.63 20.30
CA ASP A 153 -10.89 -8.17 19.72
C ASP A 153 -11.01 -6.63 19.75
N LEU A 154 -10.28 -5.97 20.64
CA LEU A 154 -10.23 -4.51 20.75
C LEU A 154 -9.34 -3.89 19.68
N VAL A 155 -8.32 -4.63 19.20
CA VAL A 155 -7.47 -4.17 18.11
C VAL A 155 -8.21 -4.28 16.79
N LYS A 156 -8.60 -3.14 16.25
CA LYS A 156 -9.40 -3.07 15.01
C LYS A 156 -8.50 -3.21 13.79
N LEU A 157 -8.76 -4.19 12.93
CA LEU A 157 -8.08 -4.34 11.64
C LEU A 157 -8.13 -3.04 10.81
N LYS A 158 -9.27 -2.31 10.90
CA LYS A 158 -9.40 -1.03 10.20
C LYS A 158 -8.33 -0.03 10.64
N ALA A 159 -8.06 0.11 11.94
CA ALA A 159 -7.02 1.02 12.43
C ALA A 159 -5.62 0.63 11.90
N CYS A 160 -5.34 -0.68 11.84
CA CYS A 160 -4.11 -1.17 11.21
C CYS A 160 -4.03 -0.79 9.72
N MET A 161 -5.14 -0.92 9.00
CA MET A 161 -5.23 -0.58 7.57
C MET A 161 -5.08 0.93 7.36
N ASP A 162 -5.70 1.76 8.18
CA ASP A 162 -5.59 3.22 8.10
C ASP A 162 -4.12 3.65 8.32
N ILE A 163 -3.41 3.03 9.27
CA ILE A 163 -1.97 3.25 9.45
C ILE A 163 -1.19 2.85 8.19
N MET A 164 -1.46 1.68 7.62
CA MET A 164 -0.79 1.23 6.39
C MET A 164 -1.02 2.18 5.23
N ASP A 165 -2.23 2.68 5.04
CA ASP A 165 -2.57 3.63 3.97
C ASP A 165 -1.72 4.90 4.09
N VAL A 166 -1.65 5.48 5.29
CA VAL A 166 -0.82 6.65 5.60
C VAL A 166 0.66 6.39 5.31
N LEU A 167 1.16 5.20 5.67
CA LEU A 167 2.56 4.85 5.39
C LEU A 167 2.84 4.71 3.88
N TYR A 168 1.90 4.21 3.07
CA TYR A 168 2.07 4.13 1.62
C TYR A 168 2.06 5.50 0.93
N GLU A 169 1.30 6.47 1.43
CA GLU A 169 1.23 7.81 0.86
C GLU A 169 2.56 8.57 0.93
N THR A 170 3.40 8.27 1.92
CA THR A 170 4.65 8.99 2.18
C THR A 170 5.86 8.27 1.57
N GLU A 171 6.73 9.00 0.85
CA GLU A 171 7.94 8.40 0.26
C GLU A 171 8.99 8.05 1.33
N GLU A 172 9.07 8.83 2.40
CA GLU A 172 10.02 8.65 3.50
C GLU A 172 9.89 7.31 4.21
N THR A 173 8.67 6.76 4.23
CA THR A 173 8.37 5.47 4.85
C THR A 173 8.65 4.26 3.95
N SER A 174 9.08 4.47 2.70
CA SER A 174 9.34 3.39 1.73
C SER A 174 10.39 2.38 2.19
N VAL A 175 11.33 2.80 3.02
CA VAL A 175 12.37 1.91 3.60
C VAL A 175 11.77 0.86 4.55
N LEU A 176 10.63 1.15 5.17
CA LEU A 176 9.98 0.26 6.14
C LEU A 176 9.45 -1.03 5.49
N TYR A 177 9.17 -1.01 4.19
CA TYR A 177 8.65 -2.17 3.45
C TYR A 177 9.70 -3.24 3.12
N ASN A 178 10.98 -2.98 3.40
CA ASN A 178 12.05 -3.96 3.21
C ASN A 178 11.93 -5.17 4.17
N SER A 179 11.22 -5.02 5.29
CA SER A 179 10.93 -6.09 6.25
C SER A 179 9.43 -6.07 6.57
N PRO A 180 8.59 -6.64 5.70
CA PRO A 180 7.14 -6.53 5.81
C PRO A 180 6.56 -7.20 7.06
N ASP A 181 7.18 -8.26 7.55
CA ASP A 181 6.85 -8.97 8.79
C ASP A 181 7.14 -8.10 10.03
N PHE A 182 8.30 -7.44 10.04
CA PHE A 182 8.67 -6.51 11.11
C PHE A 182 7.79 -5.26 11.11
N LEU A 183 7.48 -4.73 9.92
CA LEU A 183 6.55 -3.62 9.76
C LEU A 183 5.15 -4.00 10.28
N ALA A 184 4.65 -5.19 9.96
CA ALA A 184 3.37 -5.68 10.44
C ALA A 184 3.32 -5.78 11.98
N ALA A 185 4.38 -6.26 12.60
CA ALA A 185 4.50 -6.32 14.06
C ALA A 185 4.44 -4.92 14.69
N ALA A 186 5.16 -3.95 14.13
CA ALA A 186 5.15 -2.57 14.60
C ALA A 186 3.80 -1.87 14.40
N ILE A 187 3.11 -2.11 13.27
CA ILE A 187 1.75 -1.61 13.01
C ILE A 187 0.76 -2.19 14.02
N LEU A 188 0.87 -3.48 14.32
CA LEU A 188 0.04 -4.10 15.36
C LEU A 188 0.20 -3.40 16.70
N VAL A 189 1.45 -3.16 17.13
CA VAL A 189 1.75 -2.45 18.39
C VAL A 189 1.21 -1.02 18.35
N ALA A 190 1.41 -0.29 17.27
CA ALA A 190 0.89 1.06 17.10
C ALA A 190 -0.65 1.09 17.15
N SER A 191 -1.31 0.16 16.46
CA SER A 191 -2.77 0.04 16.47
C SER A 191 -3.32 -0.35 17.85
N TYR A 192 -2.61 -1.20 18.59
CA TYR A 192 -2.94 -1.53 19.96
C TYR A 192 -2.93 -0.29 20.87
N VAL A 193 -1.89 0.53 20.77
CA VAL A 193 -1.79 1.79 21.54
C VAL A 193 -2.95 2.75 21.24
N ILE A 194 -3.40 2.80 19.98
CA ILE A 194 -4.51 3.68 19.58
C ILE A 194 -5.86 3.11 20.03
N SER A 195 -6.05 1.78 19.94
CA SER A 195 -7.38 1.16 20.03
C SER A 195 -7.74 0.67 21.42
N VAL A 196 -6.73 0.34 22.26
CA VAL A 196 -6.95 -0.32 23.56
C VAL A 196 -6.82 0.68 24.70
N PRO A 197 -7.88 0.89 25.50
CA PRO A 197 -7.83 1.77 26.67
C PRO A 197 -6.86 1.23 27.72
N LYS A 198 -5.89 2.05 28.15
CA LYS A 198 -4.87 1.67 29.15
C LYS A 198 -5.43 1.20 30.49
N GLN A 199 -6.66 1.60 30.82
CA GLN A 199 -7.27 1.35 32.14
C GLN A 199 -7.97 -0.01 32.26
N GLU A 200 -8.24 -0.67 31.13
CA GLU A 200 -9.08 -1.87 31.12
C GLU A 200 -8.31 -3.16 30.86
N HIS A 201 -7.18 -3.11 30.18
CA HIS A 201 -6.47 -4.32 29.75
C HIS A 201 -4.94 -4.14 29.77
N GLU A 202 -4.29 -4.84 30.68
CA GLU A 202 -2.84 -5.05 30.67
C GLU A 202 -2.52 -6.38 29.98
N PHE A 203 -2.07 -6.31 28.74
CA PHE A 203 -1.58 -7.47 28.02
C PHE A 203 -0.13 -7.20 27.57
N PRO A 204 0.82 -8.13 27.82
CA PRO A 204 2.23 -7.95 27.46
C PRO A 204 2.45 -8.13 25.95
N LEU A 205 1.88 -7.22 25.14
CA LEU A 205 1.86 -7.35 23.69
C LEU A 205 3.27 -7.43 23.09
N LEU A 206 4.22 -6.62 23.58
CA LEU A 206 5.60 -6.63 23.05
C LEU A 206 6.28 -7.99 23.31
N SER A 207 6.14 -8.54 24.50
CA SER A 207 6.69 -9.86 24.83
C SER A 207 6.03 -10.98 24.01
N TRP A 208 4.73 -10.85 23.74
CA TRP A 208 4.03 -11.78 22.87
C TRP A 208 4.50 -11.66 21.41
N VAL A 209 4.64 -10.44 20.88
CA VAL A 209 5.19 -10.21 19.53
C VAL A 209 6.58 -10.80 19.40
N LYS A 210 7.47 -10.56 20.37
CA LYS A 210 8.80 -11.17 20.42
C LYS A 210 8.74 -12.69 20.38
N PHE A 211 7.83 -13.29 21.13
CA PHE A 211 7.67 -14.75 21.17
C PHE A 211 7.23 -15.33 19.82
N VAL A 212 6.32 -14.66 19.10
CA VAL A 212 5.78 -15.18 17.81
C VAL A 212 6.60 -14.82 16.59
N SER A 213 7.41 -13.76 16.65
CA SER A 213 8.18 -13.24 15.50
C SER A 213 9.69 -13.27 15.68
N SER A 214 10.17 -13.48 16.92
CA SER A 214 11.60 -13.40 17.29
C SER A 214 12.23 -12.01 17.17
N PHE A 215 11.44 -10.96 16.91
CA PHE A 215 11.93 -9.57 16.92
C PHE A 215 12.21 -9.08 18.33
N LYS A 216 13.17 -8.16 18.48
CA LYS A 216 13.46 -7.55 19.78
C LYS A 216 12.36 -6.57 20.17
N GLU A 217 12.03 -6.55 21.45
CA GLU A 217 10.98 -5.67 21.99
C GLU A 217 11.31 -4.19 21.78
N GLU A 218 12.59 -3.82 22.01
CA GLU A 218 13.09 -2.45 21.86
C GLU A 218 12.94 -1.96 20.43
N ASP A 219 13.38 -2.76 19.45
CA ASP A 219 13.35 -2.41 18.02
C ASP A 219 11.89 -2.27 17.54
N THR A 220 11.02 -3.21 17.98
CA THR A 220 9.58 -3.16 17.64
C THR A 220 8.91 -1.92 18.22
N LEU A 221 9.23 -1.57 19.46
CA LEU A 221 8.69 -0.40 20.16
C LEU A 221 9.18 0.90 19.50
N GLU A 222 10.45 0.98 19.11
CA GLU A 222 11.02 2.14 18.44
C GLU A 222 10.34 2.38 17.09
N LEU A 223 10.18 1.32 16.29
CA LEU A 223 9.48 1.43 15.01
C LEU A 223 8.00 1.81 15.21
N ALA A 224 7.31 1.22 16.19
CA ALA A 224 5.92 1.58 16.49
C ALA A 224 5.79 3.06 16.91
N ARG A 225 6.73 3.59 17.68
CA ARG A 225 6.78 5.03 18.04
C ARG A 225 6.97 5.91 16.83
N THR A 226 7.87 5.52 15.92
CA THR A 226 8.12 6.24 14.66
C THR A 226 6.86 6.29 13.80
N ILE A 227 6.15 5.17 13.68
CA ILE A 227 4.87 5.07 12.97
C ILE A 227 3.83 6.00 13.61
N LEU A 228 3.65 5.95 14.93
CA LEU A 228 2.70 6.79 15.65
C LEU A 228 3.01 8.28 15.48
N GLN A 229 4.26 8.67 15.56
CA GLN A 229 4.68 10.07 15.33
C GLN A 229 4.36 10.52 13.91
N HIS A 230 4.56 9.64 12.93
CA HIS A 230 4.26 9.94 11.54
C HIS A 230 2.74 10.12 11.32
N VAL A 231 1.93 9.20 11.81
CA VAL A 231 0.46 9.27 11.74
C VAL A 231 -0.07 10.54 12.41
N LEU A 232 0.42 10.88 13.61
CA LEU A 232 0.00 12.09 14.33
C LEU A 232 0.34 13.37 13.56
N LYS A 233 1.53 13.44 12.95
CA LYS A 233 1.94 14.62 12.14
C LYS A 233 1.01 14.80 10.94
N GLN A 234 0.67 13.76 10.22
CA GLN A 234 -0.24 13.85 9.06
C GLN A 234 -1.64 14.30 9.48
N THR A 235 -2.20 13.70 10.53
CA THR A 235 -3.52 14.08 11.05
C THR A 235 -3.56 15.56 11.46
N THR A 236 -2.48 16.07 12.05
CA THR A 236 -2.40 17.49 12.44
C THR A 236 -2.34 18.40 11.21
N GLN A 237 -1.58 18.04 10.18
CA GLN A 237 -1.50 18.83 8.93
C GLN A 237 -2.83 18.89 8.18
N GLU A 238 -3.54 17.76 8.08
CA GLU A 238 -4.86 17.71 7.45
C GLU A 238 -5.88 18.57 8.22
N THR A 239 -5.84 18.53 9.55
CA THR A 239 -6.72 19.34 10.40
C THR A 239 -6.45 20.83 10.20
N CYS A 240 -5.18 21.27 10.15
CA CYS A 240 -4.83 22.68 9.89
C CYS A 240 -5.32 23.15 8.51
N GLN A 241 -5.14 22.36 7.46
CA GLN A 241 -5.60 22.71 6.10
C GLN A 241 -7.14 22.84 6.01
N LEU A 242 -7.88 22.02 6.75
CA LEU A 242 -9.35 22.10 6.83
C LEU A 242 -9.83 23.38 7.53
N TRP A 243 -9.04 23.94 8.43
CA TRP A 243 -9.36 25.22 9.12
C TRP A 243 -9.01 26.43 8.25
N GLU A 244 -7.90 26.41 7.54
CA GLU A 244 -7.46 27.50 6.65
C GLU A 244 -8.33 27.62 5.38
N GLY A 245 -8.92 26.52 4.89
CA GLY A 245 -9.82 26.54 3.73
C GLY A 245 -11.25 27.02 3.99
N LYS A 246 -11.60 27.39 5.23
CA LYS A 246 -12.92 27.87 5.64
C LYS A 246 -12.94 29.36 6.03
N GLY A 247 -11.83 30.10 5.77
CA GLY A 247 -11.71 31.54 6.01
C GLY A 247 -12.10 32.42 4.81
#